data_4400a820292ecc5520cd1d9e9db2b2b2
#
_entry.id   4400a820292ecc5520cd1d9e9db2b2b2
#
_cell.length_a   1.000
_cell.length_b   1.000
_cell.length_c   1.000
_cell.angle_alpha   90.00
_cell.angle_beta   90.00
_cell.angle_gamma   90.00
#
_symmetry.space_group_name_H-M   'P 1'
#
loop_
_entity.id
_entity.type
_entity.pdbx_description
1 polymer ?
#
loop_
_entity_poly.entity_id
_entity_poly.type
_entity_poly.pdbx_seq_one_letter_code
_entity_poly.pdbx_strand_id
1 'polypeptide(L)'
;CLLSLFALKPVEKLVARHYINDAKRILKSAYDLKVVGITGSYGKTGTKYILTRILSERFNVLCTPESFNTPMGIVRTVREHMKPQTEVFIAEMGAKNIGDIKELCDLCRPTLGIITAIGPQHLETFGSVENVANTKFELADEVLKGAQGKIYVNFDSEAAKTRAEQITDKEKVVSFGTSPEFDCYAHSITSSPSGTSFNVKYKDFDIPL
;
A
#
# COMPACT_ATOMS: atom_id res chain seq x y z
N CYS A 1 33.42 21.64 -0.66
CA CYS A 1 32.15 21.04 -1.08
C CYS A 1 31.67 19.85 -0.21
N LEU A 2 32.51 18.86 0.16
CA LEU A 2 32.08 17.72 0.98
C LEU A 2 31.72 18.11 2.43
N LEU A 3 32.50 19.01 3.06
CA LEU A 3 32.25 19.51 4.41
C LEU A 3 30.92 20.29 4.53
N SER A 4 30.56 21.06 3.49
CA SER A 4 29.27 21.78 3.48
C SER A 4 28.05 20.85 3.40
N LEU A 5 28.15 19.72 2.67
CA LEU A 5 27.13 18.71 2.62
C LEU A 5 26.91 18.00 3.98
N PHE A 6 27.99 17.75 4.72
CA PHE A 6 27.90 17.18 6.07
C PHE A 6 27.29 18.16 7.08
N ALA A 7 27.59 19.43 6.97
CA ALA A 7 27.04 20.46 7.86
C ALA A 7 25.56 20.74 7.62
N LEU A 8 25.06 20.52 6.39
CA LEU A 8 23.65 20.72 6.04
C LEU A 8 22.74 19.53 6.41
N LYS A 9 23.27 18.32 6.54
CA LYS A 9 22.47 17.12 6.89
C LYS A 9 21.56 17.27 8.13
N PRO A 10 22.03 17.86 9.26
CA PRO A 10 21.15 18.04 10.43
C PRO A 10 20.02 19.04 10.14
N VAL A 11 20.28 20.07 9.34
CA VAL A 11 19.26 21.05 8.93
C VAL A 11 18.20 20.39 8.03
N GLU A 12 18.63 19.61 7.05
CA GLU A 12 17.73 18.83 6.17
C GLU A 12 16.84 17.89 6.99
N LYS A 13 17.42 17.18 7.98
CA LYS A 13 16.64 16.30 8.88
C LYS A 13 15.63 17.06 9.72
N LEU A 14 15.97 18.24 10.23
CA LEU A 14 15.05 19.08 11.00
C LEU A 14 13.89 19.58 10.12
N VAL A 15 14.20 20.03 8.92
CA VAL A 15 13.20 20.48 7.94
C VAL A 15 12.28 19.32 7.54
N ALA A 16 12.84 18.16 7.19
CA ALA A 16 12.06 16.97 6.86
C ALA A 16 11.16 16.55 8.03
N ARG A 17 11.68 16.54 9.25
CA ARG A 17 10.90 16.22 10.46
C ARG A 17 9.75 17.20 10.69
N HIS A 18 9.96 18.49 10.44
CA HIS A 18 8.91 19.51 10.50
C HIS A 18 7.77 19.17 9.54
N TYR A 19 8.08 18.91 8.27
CA TYR A 19 7.08 18.59 7.25
C TYR A 19 6.38 17.24 7.51
N ILE A 20 7.10 16.23 8.00
CA ILE A 20 6.51 14.95 8.41
C ILE A 20 5.51 15.15 9.54
N ASN A 21 5.86 15.93 10.57
CA ASN A 21 4.97 16.22 11.69
C ASN A 21 3.73 17.01 11.26
N ASP A 22 3.89 17.94 10.32
CA ASP A 22 2.78 18.70 9.74
C ASP A 22 1.81 17.78 8.97
N ALA A 23 2.33 16.90 8.10
CA ALA A 23 1.52 15.91 7.40
C ALA A 23 0.80 14.95 8.37
N LYS A 24 1.47 14.48 9.41
CA LYS A 24 0.85 13.66 10.48
C LYS A 24 -0.30 14.40 11.18
N ARG A 25 -0.16 15.70 11.41
CA ARG A 25 -1.19 16.54 12.00
C ARG A 25 -2.41 16.65 11.08
N ILE A 26 -2.19 16.89 9.79
CA ILE A 26 -3.26 16.97 8.77
C ILE A 26 -4.02 15.63 8.71
N LEU A 27 -3.32 14.51 8.60
CA LEU A 27 -3.94 13.18 8.57
C LEU A 27 -4.73 12.88 9.85
N LYS A 28 -4.22 13.26 11.01
CA LYS A 28 -4.90 13.06 12.30
C LYS A 28 -6.14 13.93 12.46
N SER A 29 -6.17 15.12 11.83
CA SER A 29 -7.33 16.02 11.90
C SER A 29 -8.47 15.65 10.95
N ALA A 30 -8.21 14.77 9.97
CA ALA A 30 -9.23 14.27 9.06
C ALA A 30 -10.10 13.22 9.78
N TYR A 31 -11.35 13.62 10.07
CA TYR A 31 -12.32 12.76 10.74
C TYR A 31 -12.76 11.61 9.83
N ASP A 32 -12.82 10.39 10.37
CA ASP A 32 -13.21 9.17 9.65
C ASP A 32 -12.39 8.82 8.38
N LEU A 33 -11.21 9.42 8.20
CA LEU A 33 -10.33 9.10 7.09
C LEU A 33 -9.94 7.62 7.10
N LYS A 34 -10.24 6.93 6.01
CA LYS A 34 -9.74 5.57 5.76
C LYS A 34 -8.43 5.65 4.98
N VAL A 35 -7.37 5.10 5.54
CA VAL A 35 -6.08 5.06 4.85
C VAL A 35 -5.80 3.65 4.36
N VAL A 36 -5.58 3.52 3.05
CA VAL A 36 -5.24 2.28 2.37
C VAL A 36 -3.77 2.32 1.97
N GLY A 37 -2.94 1.49 2.57
CA GLY A 37 -1.56 1.30 2.15
C GLY A 37 -1.47 0.26 1.02
N ILE A 38 -0.72 0.54 -0.04
CA ILE A 38 -0.48 -0.42 -1.13
C ILE A 38 1.01 -0.63 -1.29
N THR A 39 1.46 -1.87 -1.11
CA THR A 39 2.86 -2.25 -1.32
C THR A 39 3.00 -3.52 -2.16
N GLY A 40 4.22 -3.86 -2.53
CA GLY A 40 4.59 -5.01 -3.36
C GLY A 40 5.78 -4.70 -4.25
N SER A 41 6.29 -5.69 -4.96
CA SER A 41 7.34 -5.50 -5.96
C SER A 41 6.75 -4.99 -7.27
N TYR A 42 5.65 -5.56 -7.73
CA TYR A 42 4.98 -5.24 -9.00
C TYR A 42 3.51 -4.89 -8.80
N GLY A 43 2.93 -4.10 -9.71
CA GLY A 43 1.50 -3.83 -9.76
C GLY A 43 0.96 -2.73 -8.83
N LYS A 44 1.76 -2.17 -7.92
CA LYS A 44 1.33 -1.13 -6.95
C LYS A 44 0.60 0.05 -7.60
N THR A 45 1.25 0.69 -8.56
CA THR A 45 0.74 1.90 -9.22
C THR A 45 -0.54 1.63 -10.02
N GLY A 46 -0.60 0.50 -10.75
CA GLY A 46 -1.81 0.07 -11.44
C GLY A 46 -2.97 -0.17 -10.48
N THR A 47 -2.74 -0.95 -9.42
CA THR A 47 -3.73 -1.20 -8.37
C THR A 47 -4.22 0.10 -7.72
N LYS A 48 -3.33 1.02 -7.40
CA LYS A 48 -3.64 2.34 -6.85
C LYS A 48 -4.64 3.11 -7.73
N TYR A 49 -4.36 3.23 -9.02
CA TYR A 49 -5.22 4.01 -9.92
C TYR A 49 -6.55 3.33 -10.20
N ILE A 50 -6.58 2.01 -10.37
CA ILE A 50 -7.82 1.25 -10.52
C ILE A 50 -8.69 1.38 -9.28
N LEU A 51 -8.11 1.19 -8.09
CA LEU A 51 -8.82 1.32 -6.83
C LEU A 51 -9.33 2.77 -6.61
N THR A 52 -8.50 3.76 -6.93
CA THR A 52 -8.91 5.18 -6.90
C THR A 52 -10.13 5.40 -7.78
N ARG A 53 -10.10 4.92 -9.03
CA ARG A 53 -11.21 5.10 -9.98
C ARG A 53 -12.51 4.46 -9.47
N ILE A 54 -12.43 3.23 -8.96
CA ILE A 54 -13.61 2.52 -8.43
C ILE A 54 -14.17 3.23 -7.20
N LEU A 55 -13.33 3.58 -6.23
CA LEU A 55 -13.80 4.20 -4.99
C LEU A 55 -14.29 5.64 -5.19
N SER A 56 -13.80 6.35 -6.20
CA SER A 56 -14.23 7.72 -6.51
C SER A 56 -15.67 7.81 -7.01
N GLU A 57 -16.32 6.69 -7.38
CA GLU A 57 -17.75 6.68 -7.68
C GLU A 57 -18.63 6.97 -6.45
N ARG A 58 -18.09 6.78 -5.24
CA ARG A 58 -18.85 6.94 -3.99
C ARG A 58 -18.17 7.83 -2.94
N PHE A 59 -16.85 7.93 -2.94
CA PHE A 59 -16.06 8.59 -1.90
C PHE A 59 -15.19 9.70 -2.49
N ASN A 60 -14.86 10.68 -1.65
CA ASN A 60 -13.84 11.66 -1.96
C ASN A 60 -12.45 11.03 -1.73
N VAL A 61 -11.83 10.56 -2.81
CA VAL A 61 -10.58 9.81 -2.75
C VAL A 61 -9.39 10.70 -3.09
N LEU A 62 -8.35 10.63 -2.28
CA LEU A 62 -7.02 11.13 -2.59
C LEU A 62 -6.09 9.94 -2.75
N CYS A 63 -5.27 9.91 -3.79
CA CYS A 63 -4.16 8.94 -3.89
C CYS A 63 -2.82 9.65 -4.09
N THR A 64 -1.73 8.98 -3.73
CA THR A 64 -0.39 9.48 -4.05
C THR A 64 -0.23 9.60 -5.57
N PRO A 65 0.19 10.78 -6.11
CA PRO A 65 0.38 10.93 -7.55
C PRO A 65 1.58 10.12 -8.03
N GLU A 66 1.58 9.75 -9.31
CA GLU A 66 2.68 9.02 -9.95
C GLU A 66 3.29 7.91 -9.07
N SER A 67 4.61 7.94 -8.88
CA SER A 67 5.37 7.01 -8.02
C SER A 67 5.77 7.66 -6.68
N PHE A 68 4.96 8.58 -6.14
CA PHE A 68 5.22 9.24 -4.85
C PHE A 68 5.03 8.24 -3.68
N ASN A 69 5.94 7.28 -3.57
CA ASN A 69 5.88 6.15 -2.65
C ASN A 69 6.96 6.20 -1.54
N THR A 70 7.56 7.38 -1.33
CA THR A 70 8.54 7.68 -0.28
C THR A 70 7.93 8.57 0.81
N PRO A 71 8.54 8.70 2.01
CA PRO A 71 8.02 9.57 3.07
C PRO A 71 7.77 11.01 2.59
N MET A 72 8.71 11.61 1.86
CA MET A 72 8.53 12.98 1.36
C MET A 72 7.51 13.08 0.23
N GLY A 73 7.36 12.04 -0.60
CA GLY A 73 6.30 11.96 -1.61
C GLY A 73 4.91 11.96 -0.98
N ILE A 74 4.72 11.17 0.08
CA ILE A 74 3.47 11.15 0.86
C ILE A 74 3.23 12.49 1.57
N VAL A 75 4.26 13.04 2.23
CA VAL A 75 4.19 14.36 2.89
C VAL A 75 3.72 15.42 1.91
N ARG A 76 4.31 15.48 0.73
CA ARG A 76 3.93 16.41 -0.32
C ARG A 76 2.47 16.21 -0.74
N THR A 77 2.06 14.98 -1.01
CA THR A 77 0.67 14.66 -1.38
C THR A 77 -0.32 15.15 -0.33
N VAL A 78 -0.07 14.85 0.94
CA VAL A 78 -0.95 15.24 2.04
C VAL A 78 -1.03 16.75 2.19
N ARG A 79 0.10 17.45 2.14
CA ARG A 79 0.14 18.91 2.36
C ARG A 79 -0.43 19.71 1.18
N GLU A 80 -0.27 19.23 -0.05
CA GLU A 80 -0.71 19.95 -1.25
C GLU A 80 -2.14 19.58 -1.67
N HIS A 81 -2.60 18.36 -1.39
CA HIS A 81 -3.83 17.83 -1.98
C HIS A 81 -4.87 17.32 -0.99
N MET A 82 -4.52 17.09 0.29
CA MET A 82 -5.50 16.66 1.29
C MET A 82 -6.53 17.77 1.53
N LYS A 83 -7.81 17.41 1.47
CA LYS A 83 -8.93 18.32 1.71
C LYS A 83 -9.75 17.87 2.91
N PRO A 84 -10.46 18.76 3.60
CA PRO A 84 -11.30 18.39 4.75
C PRO A 84 -12.34 17.30 4.44
N GLN A 85 -12.83 17.26 3.19
CA GLN A 85 -13.82 16.29 2.72
C GLN A 85 -13.20 14.98 2.19
N THR A 86 -11.88 14.80 2.24
CA THR A 86 -11.25 13.54 1.83
C THR A 86 -11.67 12.43 2.78
N GLU A 87 -12.27 11.37 2.25
CA GLU A 87 -12.77 10.22 3.01
C GLU A 87 -11.83 9.01 2.92
N VAL A 88 -11.15 8.87 1.78
CA VAL A 88 -10.19 7.77 1.55
C VAL A 88 -8.87 8.33 1.05
N PHE A 89 -7.79 7.92 1.69
CA PHE A 89 -6.43 8.21 1.23
C PHE A 89 -5.73 6.91 0.83
N ILE A 90 -5.35 6.78 -0.43
CA ILE A 90 -4.63 5.62 -0.96
C ILE A 90 -3.15 5.99 -1.09
N ALA A 91 -2.33 5.38 -0.25
CA ALA A 91 -0.88 5.61 -0.19
C ALA A 91 -0.11 4.46 -0.85
N GLU A 92 0.54 4.71 -1.98
CA GLU A 92 1.53 3.79 -2.53
C GLU A 92 2.79 3.81 -1.65
N MET A 93 3.26 2.64 -1.23
CA MET A 93 4.38 2.47 -0.31
C MET A 93 5.53 1.70 -0.96
N GLY A 94 6.62 2.41 -1.23
CA GLY A 94 7.84 1.86 -1.77
C GLY A 94 8.85 1.51 -0.66
N ALA A 95 9.73 0.55 -0.92
CA ALA A 95 10.84 0.24 -0.04
C ALA A 95 12.08 -0.16 -0.84
N LYS A 96 13.23 0.27 -0.36
CA LYS A 96 14.58 -0.13 -0.80
C LYS A 96 15.36 -0.80 0.33
N ASN A 97 14.97 -0.55 1.59
CA ASN A 97 15.60 -1.10 2.78
C ASN A 97 14.54 -1.66 3.73
N ILE A 98 14.98 -2.54 4.63
CA ILE A 98 14.17 -3.02 5.75
C ILE A 98 13.79 -1.83 6.64
N GLY A 99 12.52 -1.74 7.06
CA GLY A 99 11.99 -0.63 7.86
C GLY A 99 11.37 0.52 7.05
N ASP A 100 11.58 0.58 5.73
CA ASP A 100 11.02 1.67 4.91
C ASP A 100 9.48 1.66 4.89
N ILE A 101 8.84 0.48 4.84
CA ILE A 101 7.38 0.39 4.88
C ILE A 101 6.85 0.77 6.26
N LYS A 102 7.55 0.34 7.31
CA LYS A 102 7.19 0.74 8.68
C LYS A 102 7.23 2.26 8.85
N GLU A 103 8.26 2.94 8.33
CA GLU A 103 8.34 4.41 8.37
C GLU A 103 7.13 5.06 7.69
N LEU A 104 6.71 4.53 6.53
CA LEU A 104 5.53 5.00 5.82
C LEU A 104 4.23 4.73 6.59
N CYS A 105 4.13 3.58 7.26
CA CYS A 105 3.00 3.26 8.14
C CYS A 105 2.96 4.19 9.37
N ASP A 106 4.09 4.50 9.98
CA ASP A 106 4.20 5.45 11.08
C ASP A 106 3.77 6.88 10.68
N LEU A 107 3.93 7.22 9.38
CA LEU A 107 3.46 8.49 8.82
C LEU A 107 1.95 8.48 8.56
N CYS A 108 1.45 7.46 7.84
CA CYS A 108 0.09 7.44 7.30
C CYS A 108 -0.93 6.76 8.21
N ARG A 109 -0.51 5.82 9.08
CA ARG A 109 -1.36 4.98 9.93
C ARG A 109 -2.45 4.26 9.12
N PRO A 110 -2.07 3.40 8.15
CA PRO A 110 -3.03 2.70 7.33
C PRO A 110 -3.95 1.81 8.17
N THR A 111 -5.23 1.83 7.86
CA THR A 111 -6.25 0.97 8.47
C THR A 111 -6.55 -0.26 7.61
N LEU A 112 -6.21 -0.18 6.32
CA LEU A 112 -6.32 -1.27 5.36
C LEU A 112 -4.99 -1.37 4.59
N GLY A 113 -4.60 -2.60 4.23
CA GLY A 113 -3.39 -2.82 3.44
C GLY A 113 -3.65 -3.73 2.25
N ILE A 114 -2.94 -3.48 1.15
CA ILE A 114 -2.92 -4.34 -0.02
C ILE A 114 -1.48 -4.71 -0.32
N ILE A 115 -1.20 -6.01 -0.38
CA ILE A 115 0.08 -6.55 -0.82
C ILE A 115 -0.13 -7.17 -2.19
N THR A 116 0.47 -6.56 -3.20
CA THR A 116 0.44 -7.02 -4.59
C THR A 116 1.46 -8.15 -4.80
N ALA A 117 1.96 -8.35 -6.00
CA ALA A 117 2.95 -9.39 -6.24
C ALA A 117 4.31 -9.06 -5.59
N ILE A 118 4.93 -10.07 -4.98
CA ILE A 118 6.30 -10.03 -4.42
C ILE A 118 7.22 -10.84 -5.32
N GLY A 119 8.34 -10.24 -5.66
CA GLY A 119 9.36 -10.88 -6.49
C GLY A 119 10.74 -10.26 -6.29
N PRO A 120 11.77 -10.75 -6.98
CA PRO A 120 13.15 -10.30 -6.85
C PRO A 120 13.29 -8.84 -7.33
N GLN A 121 13.29 -7.92 -6.39
CA GLN A 121 13.49 -6.49 -6.62
C GLN A 121 14.43 -5.93 -5.56
N HIS A 122 15.39 -5.09 -5.97
CA HIS A 122 16.41 -4.50 -5.09
C HIS A 122 17.17 -5.55 -4.25
N LEU A 123 17.54 -6.69 -4.85
CA LEU A 123 18.23 -7.77 -4.14
C LEU A 123 19.60 -7.35 -3.61
N GLU A 124 20.23 -6.34 -4.21
CA GLU A 124 21.49 -5.76 -3.72
C GLU A 124 21.36 -5.13 -2.32
N THR A 125 20.17 -4.69 -1.95
CA THR A 125 19.91 -4.11 -0.62
C THR A 125 19.19 -5.06 0.32
N PHE A 126 18.26 -5.88 -0.18
CA PHE A 126 17.51 -6.83 0.63
C PHE A 126 18.21 -8.17 0.84
N GLY A 127 19.15 -8.57 -0.05
CA GLY A 127 19.88 -9.82 0.01
C GLY A 127 19.07 -11.07 -0.40
N SER A 128 17.75 -11.10 -0.18
CA SER A 128 16.89 -12.25 -0.54
C SER A 128 15.45 -11.83 -0.83
N VAL A 129 14.71 -12.67 -1.56
CA VAL A 129 13.26 -12.49 -1.79
C VAL A 129 12.48 -12.59 -0.49
N GLU A 130 12.92 -13.39 0.45
CA GLU A 130 12.31 -13.48 1.79
C GLU A 130 12.39 -12.15 2.53
N ASN A 131 13.53 -11.46 2.51
CA ASN A 131 13.68 -10.14 3.10
C ASN A 131 12.82 -9.08 2.37
N VAL A 132 12.65 -9.19 1.05
CA VAL A 132 11.70 -8.38 0.29
C VAL A 132 10.28 -8.62 0.81
N ALA A 133 9.86 -9.87 0.98
CA ALA A 133 8.56 -10.24 1.51
C ALA A 133 8.37 -9.70 2.93
N ASN A 134 9.31 -9.95 3.84
CA ASN A 134 9.26 -9.47 5.21
C ASN A 134 9.11 -7.94 5.29
N THR A 135 9.88 -7.20 4.47
CA THR A 135 9.76 -5.73 4.42
C THR A 135 8.39 -5.28 3.92
N LYS A 136 7.83 -5.92 2.88
CA LYS A 136 6.48 -5.55 2.40
C LYS A 136 5.42 -5.90 3.45
N PHE A 137 5.61 -6.95 4.22
CA PHE A 137 4.70 -7.37 5.29
C PHE A 137 4.78 -6.49 6.55
N GLU A 138 5.75 -5.57 6.68
CA GLU A 138 5.69 -4.50 7.67
C GLU A 138 4.35 -3.72 7.59
N LEU A 139 3.74 -3.61 6.39
CA LEU A 139 2.39 -3.07 6.23
C LEU A 139 1.34 -3.90 6.96
N ALA A 140 1.38 -5.22 6.81
CA ALA A 140 0.47 -6.12 7.51
C ALA A 140 0.66 -6.03 9.01
N ASP A 141 1.92 -6.05 9.48
CA ASP A 141 2.25 -5.98 10.90
C ASP A 141 1.72 -4.68 11.55
N GLU A 142 1.70 -3.56 10.84
CA GLU A 142 1.16 -2.30 11.36
C GLU A 142 -0.37 -2.23 11.26
N VAL A 143 -0.97 -2.63 10.13
CA VAL A 143 -2.43 -2.61 9.92
C VAL A 143 -3.13 -3.53 10.92
N LEU A 144 -2.60 -4.72 11.15
CA LEU A 144 -3.24 -5.74 11.99
C LEU A 144 -3.21 -5.40 13.49
N LYS A 145 -2.44 -4.40 13.95
CA LYS A 145 -2.52 -3.86 15.30
C LYS A 145 -3.87 -3.19 15.59
N GLY A 146 -4.52 -2.68 14.55
CA GLY A 146 -5.85 -2.08 14.66
C GLY A 146 -6.96 -3.14 14.80
N ALA A 147 -7.96 -2.88 15.64
CA ALA A 147 -9.07 -3.81 15.85
C ALA A 147 -9.82 -4.16 14.55
N GLN A 148 -9.97 -3.18 13.65
CA GLN A 148 -10.65 -3.33 12.37
C GLN A 148 -9.69 -3.43 11.18
N GLY A 149 -8.38 -3.57 11.44
CA GLY A 149 -7.36 -3.67 10.39
C GLY A 149 -7.57 -4.91 9.54
N LYS A 150 -7.48 -4.76 8.20
CA LYS A 150 -7.52 -5.88 7.25
C LYS A 150 -6.42 -5.74 6.22
N ILE A 151 -5.86 -6.89 5.84
CA ILE A 151 -4.85 -6.98 4.81
C ILE A 151 -5.34 -7.86 3.65
N TYR A 152 -5.24 -7.33 2.45
CA TYR A 152 -5.55 -8.04 1.20
C TYR A 152 -4.24 -8.47 0.57
N VAL A 153 -4.08 -9.76 0.29
CA VAL A 153 -2.82 -10.33 -0.18
C VAL A 153 -3.03 -11.11 -1.47
N ASN A 154 -2.21 -10.82 -2.47
CA ASN A 154 -2.21 -11.58 -3.72
C ASN A 154 -1.59 -12.97 -3.50
N PHE A 155 -2.43 -14.01 -3.53
CA PHE A 155 -2.01 -15.40 -3.36
C PHE A 155 -1.55 -16.09 -4.65
N ASP A 156 -1.68 -15.43 -5.81
CA ASP A 156 -0.97 -15.86 -7.03
C ASP A 156 0.56 -15.60 -6.93
N SER A 157 0.98 -14.78 -5.95
CA SER A 157 2.39 -14.56 -5.61
C SER A 157 2.81 -15.50 -4.50
N GLU A 158 3.56 -16.54 -4.82
CA GLU A 158 3.98 -17.57 -3.85
C GLU A 158 4.69 -16.99 -2.62
N ALA A 159 5.59 -16.02 -2.83
CA ALA A 159 6.29 -15.37 -1.72
C ALA A 159 5.35 -14.55 -0.82
N ALA A 160 4.28 -13.95 -1.39
CA ALA A 160 3.27 -13.24 -0.60
C ALA A 160 2.38 -14.24 0.16
N LYS A 161 1.94 -15.32 -0.49
CA LYS A 161 1.14 -16.39 0.11
C LYS A 161 1.87 -17.01 1.30
N THR A 162 3.11 -17.50 1.09
CA THR A 162 3.93 -18.13 2.14
C THR A 162 4.07 -17.23 3.37
N ARG A 163 4.29 -15.93 3.17
CA ARG A 163 4.43 -14.99 4.30
C ARG A 163 3.09 -14.68 4.96
N ALA A 164 1.98 -14.60 4.20
CA ALA A 164 0.64 -14.38 4.73
C ALA A 164 0.14 -15.58 5.56
N GLU A 165 0.52 -16.79 5.20
CA GLU A 165 0.18 -18.01 5.94
C GLU A 165 0.80 -18.06 7.35
N GLN A 166 1.81 -17.25 7.63
CA GLN A 166 2.41 -17.11 8.96
C GLN A 166 1.65 -16.14 9.87
N ILE A 167 0.70 -15.35 9.34
CA ILE A 167 -0.13 -14.44 10.15
C ILE A 167 -1.10 -15.27 10.99
N THR A 168 -1.13 -14.99 12.29
CA THR A 168 -1.96 -15.74 13.25
C THR A 168 -3.46 -15.41 13.11
N ASP A 169 -3.79 -14.12 12.94
CA ASP A 169 -5.16 -13.63 12.83
C ASP A 169 -5.67 -13.76 11.38
N LYS A 170 -6.10 -14.98 11.02
CA LYS A 170 -6.54 -15.31 9.65
C LYS A 170 -7.78 -14.54 9.21
N GLU A 171 -8.66 -14.16 10.13
CA GLU A 171 -9.90 -13.45 9.82
C GLU A 171 -9.65 -12.02 9.29
N LYS A 172 -8.46 -11.49 9.57
CA LYS A 172 -8.03 -10.18 9.07
C LYS A 172 -7.28 -10.25 7.74
N VAL A 173 -6.97 -11.44 7.25
CA VAL A 173 -6.31 -11.66 5.96
C VAL A 173 -7.38 -12.02 4.94
N VAL A 174 -7.37 -11.33 3.80
CA VAL A 174 -8.22 -11.64 2.64
C VAL A 174 -7.32 -12.02 1.49
N SER A 175 -7.37 -13.27 1.07
CA SER A 175 -6.63 -13.78 -0.08
C SER A 175 -7.31 -13.39 -1.38
N PHE A 176 -6.54 -12.96 -2.38
CA PHE A 176 -7.08 -12.73 -3.71
C PHE A 176 -6.14 -13.24 -4.81
N GLY A 177 -6.72 -13.54 -5.98
CA GLY A 177 -5.97 -14.03 -7.15
C GLY A 177 -6.87 -14.71 -8.17
N THR A 178 -6.39 -15.79 -8.79
CA THR A 178 -7.10 -16.51 -9.87
C THR A 178 -7.58 -17.91 -9.46
N SER A 179 -7.18 -18.42 -8.28
CA SER A 179 -7.63 -19.73 -7.80
C SER A 179 -8.98 -19.62 -7.06
N PRO A 180 -9.90 -20.58 -7.30
CA PRO A 180 -11.19 -20.64 -6.58
C PRO A 180 -11.05 -20.98 -5.08
N GLU A 181 -9.86 -21.31 -4.61
CA GLU A 181 -9.55 -21.54 -3.20
C GLU A 181 -9.36 -20.25 -2.40
N PHE A 182 -9.24 -19.09 -3.08
CA PHE A 182 -9.03 -17.79 -2.44
C PHE A 182 -10.36 -17.13 -2.06
N ASP A 183 -10.32 -16.25 -1.07
CA ASP A 183 -11.51 -15.51 -0.60
C ASP A 183 -12.14 -14.64 -1.71
N CYS A 184 -11.29 -14.11 -2.59
CA CYS A 184 -11.68 -13.31 -3.75
C CYS A 184 -10.90 -13.79 -4.96
N TYR A 185 -11.57 -14.18 -6.04
CA TYR A 185 -10.86 -14.65 -7.22
C TYR A 185 -11.51 -14.23 -8.53
N ALA A 186 -10.66 -14.02 -9.53
CA ALA A 186 -11.08 -13.78 -10.90
C ALA A 186 -11.21 -15.10 -11.66
N HIS A 187 -12.29 -15.25 -12.42
CA HIS A 187 -12.54 -16.41 -13.30
C HIS A 187 -13.13 -15.98 -14.65
N SER A 188 -13.28 -16.93 -15.59
CA SER A 188 -13.80 -16.67 -16.94
C SER A 188 -13.05 -15.54 -17.66
N ILE A 189 -11.73 -15.48 -17.45
CA ILE A 189 -10.88 -14.40 -17.97
C ILE A 189 -10.73 -14.55 -19.47
N THR A 190 -11.12 -13.52 -20.22
CA THR A 190 -10.99 -13.45 -21.69
C THR A 190 -10.31 -12.15 -22.08
N SER A 191 -9.19 -12.24 -22.79
CA SER A 191 -8.44 -11.09 -23.29
C SER A 191 -8.67 -10.88 -24.79
N SER A 192 -8.89 -9.64 -25.19
CA SER A 192 -9.06 -9.21 -26.59
C SER A 192 -8.29 -7.91 -26.84
N PRO A 193 -8.13 -7.47 -28.09
CA PRO A 193 -7.53 -6.16 -28.40
C PRO A 193 -8.27 -4.97 -27.80
N SER A 194 -9.56 -5.12 -27.47
CA SER A 194 -10.39 -4.09 -26.85
C SER A 194 -10.32 -4.07 -25.31
N GLY A 195 -9.73 -5.08 -24.69
CA GLY A 195 -9.59 -5.18 -23.23
C GLY A 195 -9.66 -6.61 -22.71
N THR A 196 -9.67 -6.73 -21.41
CA THR A 196 -9.85 -8.01 -20.71
C THR A 196 -11.16 -7.97 -19.93
N SER A 197 -12.00 -8.96 -20.12
CA SER A 197 -13.22 -9.20 -19.36
C SER A 197 -13.03 -10.41 -18.42
N PHE A 198 -13.62 -10.37 -17.27
CA PHE A 198 -13.56 -11.45 -16.27
C PHE A 198 -14.69 -11.32 -15.27
N ASN A 199 -14.97 -12.38 -14.54
CA ASN A 199 -15.87 -12.33 -13.40
C ASN A 199 -15.06 -12.33 -12.11
N VAL A 200 -15.53 -11.63 -11.09
CA VAL A 200 -14.96 -11.67 -9.75
C VAL A 200 -15.92 -12.36 -8.79
N LYS A 201 -15.44 -13.43 -8.18
CA LYS A 201 -16.17 -14.11 -7.09
C LYS A 201 -15.63 -13.63 -5.76
N TYR A 202 -16.53 -13.16 -4.90
CA TYR A 202 -16.24 -12.82 -3.51
C TYR A 202 -17.46 -13.17 -2.66
N LYS A 203 -17.34 -14.14 -1.76
CA LYS A 203 -18.46 -14.68 -0.98
C LYS A 203 -19.61 -15.12 -1.91
N ASP A 204 -20.80 -14.58 -1.69
CA ASP A 204 -22.00 -14.87 -2.48
C ASP A 204 -22.11 -14.04 -3.78
N PHE A 205 -21.22 -13.07 -3.96
CA PHE A 205 -21.24 -12.21 -5.13
C PHE A 205 -20.42 -12.81 -6.28
N ASP A 206 -20.93 -12.70 -7.48
CA ASP A 206 -20.26 -13.04 -8.74
C ASP A 206 -20.52 -11.88 -9.71
N ILE A 207 -19.49 -11.07 -9.94
CA ILE A 207 -19.62 -9.76 -10.60
C ILE A 207 -18.83 -9.78 -11.91
N PRO A 208 -19.48 -9.57 -13.07
CA PRO A 208 -18.77 -9.37 -14.35
C PRO A 208 -18.09 -7.99 -14.39
N LEU A 209 -16.87 -7.97 -14.96
CA LEU A 209 -16.04 -6.78 -15.16
C LEU A 209 -15.44 -6.75 -16.57
#